data_d79dc5340bcdee9a9ff5248e618dd153
#
_entry.id   d79dc5340bcdee9a9ff5248e618dd153
#
_cell.length_a   1.000
_cell.length_b   1.000
_cell.length_c   1.000
_cell.angle_alpha   90.00
_cell.angle_beta   90.00
_cell.angle_gamma   90.00
#
_symmetry.space_group_name_H-M   'P 1'
#
loop_
_entity.id
_entity.type
_entity.pdbx_description
1 polymer ?
#
loop_
_entity_poly.entity_id
_entity_poly.type
_entity_poly.pdbx_seq_one_letter_code
_entity_poly.pdbx_strand_id
1 'polypeptide(L)'
;MIFTIFILQILNIFLLTATFFSVALGFFVWWQNRKSALHIIFCLLTIILAIWLFGTYMMFKNCTDEKWVVFWDRFIYLGVVWMSFLVYHFVVVLIQKIKEKPYKILVFLGYFLGFIFLLISRTDYFVKDVFNYEWGCHTVAQIGHHLFLIPFTLYISFTTYELWNYLRKTFDQKLKTQLKYLFISFLFAYIGAIEFLPAYKISVFPIGYVFPIIWIGIVAYAIVSHQFLNVKVIATDGLIALIMFSLLAFTLLSENVYYFLIRGFFLVLIGVLSWLAVKGVHREVREKERLELAVKEKTKELEKKTMELEEKTMELEKRKKELEIAFELIKREKEQLEKFYKITIGRELKMVELKKEIERLKEKLKTYEKSSTNNH
;
A
#
# COMPACT_ATOMS: atom_id res chain seq x y z
N MET A 1 -20.40 -6.05 40.88
CA MET A 1 -19.96 -7.45 40.91
C MET A 1 -20.48 -8.29 39.75
N ILE A 2 -21.81 -8.50 39.57
CA ILE A 2 -22.36 -9.31 38.45
C ILE A 2 -21.95 -8.76 37.07
N PHE A 3 -22.03 -7.45 36.85
CA PHE A 3 -21.65 -6.79 35.60
C PHE A 3 -20.15 -6.95 35.28
N THR A 4 -19.28 -6.82 36.27
CA THR A 4 -17.83 -7.01 36.14
C THR A 4 -17.48 -8.44 35.76
N ILE A 5 -18.12 -9.44 36.40
CA ILE A 5 -17.96 -10.86 36.07
C ILE A 5 -18.41 -11.15 34.65
N PHE A 6 -19.54 -10.57 34.21
CA PHE A 6 -20.04 -10.74 32.85
C PHE A 6 -19.07 -10.17 31.79
N ILE A 7 -18.53 -8.96 32.02
CA ILE A 7 -17.55 -8.35 31.11
C ILE A 7 -16.25 -9.19 31.05
N LEU A 8 -15.75 -9.68 32.17
CA LEU A 8 -14.57 -10.56 32.22
C LEU A 8 -14.79 -11.87 31.46
N GLN A 9 -15.97 -12.45 31.50
CA GLN A 9 -16.30 -13.64 30.71
C GLN A 9 -16.29 -13.35 29.22
N ILE A 10 -16.84 -12.21 28.79
CA ILE A 10 -16.78 -11.76 27.41
C ILE A 10 -15.32 -11.55 26.99
N LEU A 11 -14.52 -10.86 27.80
CA LEU A 11 -13.10 -10.63 27.53
C LEU A 11 -12.33 -11.95 27.37
N ASN A 12 -12.59 -12.94 28.22
CA ASN A 12 -11.96 -14.27 28.13
C ASN A 12 -12.31 -14.99 26.83
N ILE A 13 -13.55 -14.88 26.35
CA ILE A 13 -13.95 -15.42 25.03
C ILE A 13 -13.17 -14.71 23.89
N PHE A 14 -13.09 -13.38 23.96
CA PHE A 14 -12.33 -12.61 22.98
C PHE A 14 -10.84 -12.95 22.97
N LEU A 15 -10.21 -13.12 24.14
CA LEU A 15 -8.80 -13.49 24.26
C LEU A 15 -8.51 -14.83 23.55
N LEU A 16 -9.31 -15.85 23.82
CA LEU A 16 -9.16 -17.14 23.17
C LEU A 16 -9.42 -17.09 21.67
N THR A 17 -10.50 -16.42 21.27
CA THR A 17 -10.82 -16.25 19.84
C THR A 17 -9.69 -15.54 19.10
N ALA A 18 -9.18 -14.45 19.67
CA ALA A 18 -8.07 -13.70 19.10
C ALA A 18 -6.77 -14.50 19.05
N THR A 19 -6.53 -15.37 20.04
CA THR A 19 -5.40 -16.30 20.05
C THR A 19 -5.43 -17.21 18.82
N PHE A 20 -6.53 -17.92 18.61
CA PHE A 20 -6.69 -18.82 17.46
C PHE A 20 -6.62 -18.07 16.13
N PHE A 21 -7.28 -16.91 16.07
CA PHE A 21 -7.26 -16.07 14.87
C PHE A 21 -5.84 -15.59 14.53
N SER A 22 -5.07 -15.19 15.54
CA SER A 22 -3.67 -14.76 15.35
C SER A 22 -2.80 -15.87 14.76
N VAL A 23 -2.89 -17.07 15.32
CA VAL A 23 -2.13 -18.24 14.82
C VAL A 23 -2.56 -18.59 13.40
N ALA A 24 -3.87 -18.66 13.16
CA ALA A 24 -4.42 -18.99 11.85
C ALA A 24 -4.01 -17.98 10.78
N LEU A 25 -4.12 -16.67 11.06
CA LEU A 25 -3.72 -15.60 10.15
C LEU A 25 -2.21 -15.65 9.85
N GLY A 26 -1.39 -15.81 10.88
CA GLY A 26 0.06 -15.89 10.71
C GLY A 26 0.49 -17.07 9.86
N PHE A 27 -0.02 -18.26 10.16
CA PHE A 27 0.25 -19.46 9.38
C PHE A 27 -0.25 -19.32 7.94
N PHE A 28 -1.43 -18.75 7.75
CA PHE A 28 -2.00 -18.49 6.44
C PHE A 28 -1.11 -17.57 5.59
N VAL A 29 -0.69 -16.43 6.14
CA VAL A 29 0.20 -15.50 5.44
C VAL A 29 1.54 -16.16 5.12
N TRP A 30 2.14 -16.88 6.07
CA TRP A 30 3.38 -17.62 5.83
C TRP A 30 3.26 -18.67 4.72
N TRP A 31 2.12 -19.38 4.65
CA TRP A 31 1.87 -20.40 3.63
C TRP A 31 1.88 -19.82 2.22
N GLN A 32 1.42 -18.58 2.03
CA GLN A 32 1.38 -17.91 0.72
C GLN A 32 2.79 -17.69 0.14
N ASN A 33 3.78 -17.39 0.98
CA ASN A 33 5.16 -17.23 0.53
C ASN A 33 6.17 -17.56 1.63
N ARG A 34 6.47 -18.84 1.76
CA ARG A 34 7.35 -19.38 2.81
C ARG A 34 8.80 -18.86 2.77
N LYS A 35 9.25 -18.30 1.64
CA LYS A 35 10.60 -17.76 1.45
C LYS A 35 10.69 -16.26 1.71
N SER A 36 9.58 -15.57 1.79
CA SER A 36 9.55 -14.13 2.03
C SER A 36 9.82 -13.80 3.50
N ALA A 37 10.84 -12.98 3.75
CA ALA A 37 11.16 -12.51 5.10
C ALA A 37 9.97 -11.80 5.75
N LEU A 38 9.21 -10.97 5.00
CA LEU A 38 8.01 -10.30 5.51
C LEU A 38 6.95 -11.28 6.01
N HIS A 39 6.69 -12.36 5.26
CA HIS A 39 5.70 -13.36 5.63
C HIS A 39 6.13 -14.16 6.86
N ILE A 40 7.43 -14.49 6.95
CA ILE A 40 8.00 -15.18 8.12
C ILE A 40 7.90 -14.30 9.37
N ILE A 41 8.33 -13.03 9.29
CA ILE A 41 8.30 -12.10 10.42
C ILE A 41 6.85 -11.82 10.84
N PHE A 42 5.93 -11.68 9.90
CA PHE A 42 4.51 -11.51 10.21
C PHE A 42 3.94 -12.72 10.95
N CYS A 43 4.26 -13.93 10.53
CA CYS A 43 3.88 -15.15 11.22
C CYS A 43 4.45 -15.19 12.65
N LEU A 44 5.70 -14.83 12.84
CA LEU A 44 6.30 -14.73 14.18
C LEU A 44 5.60 -13.68 15.05
N LEU A 45 5.26 -12.51 14.50
CA LEU A 45 4.49 -11.47 15.20
C LEU A 45 3.13 -11.97 15.68
N THR A 46 2.43 -12.72 14.85
CA THR A 46 1.12 -13.26 15.23
C THR A 46 1.22 -14.40 16.25
N ILE A 47 2.29 -15.20 16.19
CA ILE A 47 2.56 -16.25 17.20
C ILE A 47 2.87 -15.62 18.56
N ILE A 48 3.75 -14.62 18.64
CA ILE A 48 4.07 -13.98 19.92
C ILE A 48 2.85 -13.26 20.50
N LEU A 49 2.00 -12.69 19.65
CA LEU A 49 0.73 -12.12 20.06
C LEU A 49 -0.22 -13.20 20.63
N ALA A 50 -0.29 -14.35 19.97
CA ALA A 50 -1.08 -15.48 20.47
C ALA A 50 -0.58 -15.98 21.84
N ILE A 51 0.74 -16.04 22.04
CA ILE A 51 1.35 -16.37 23.34
C ILE A 51 0.90 -15.36 24.42
N TRP A 52 0.93 -14.07 24.11
CA TRP A 52 0.46 -13.03 25.03
C TRP A 52 -1.00 -13.20 25.39
N LEU A 53 -1.90 -13.27 24.40
CA LEU A 53 -3.34 -13.38 24.59
C LEU A 53 -3.73 -14.67 25.35
N PHE A 54 -3.14 -15.81 24.99
CA PHE A 54 -3.37 -17.09 25.66
C PHE A 54 -2.86 -17.08 27.09
N GLY A 55 -1.65 -16.59 27.33
CA GLY A 55 -1.07 -16.48 28.68
C GLY A 55 -1.93 -15.59 29.58
N THR A 56 -2.45 -14.48 29.05
CA THR A 56 -3.37 -13.58 29.77
C THR A 56 -4.68 -14.28 30.13
N TYR A 57 -5.27 -15.01 29.19
CA TYR A 57 -6.46 -15.83 29.46
C TYR A 57 -6.22 -16.80 30.63
N MET A 58 -5.09 -17.52 30.58
CA MET A 58 -4.74 -18.49 31.61
C MET A 58 -4.39 -17.83 32.94
N MET A 59 -3.78 -16.67 32.96
CA MET A 59 -3.51 -15.88 34.16
C MET A 59 -4.82 -15.48 34.83
N PHE A 60 -5.79 -14.93 34.13
CA PHE A 60 -7.08 -14.54 34.70
C PHE A 60 -7.92 -15.74 35.19
N LYS A 61 -7.79 -16.90 34.53
CA LYS A 61 -8.45 -18.12 34.98
C LYS A 61 -7.92 -18.64 36.32
N ASN A 62 -6.66 -18.31 36.66
CA ASN A 62 -5.96 -18.86 37.83
C ASN A 62 -5.66 -17.82 38.91
N CYS A 63 -6.45 -16.73 39.03
CA CYS A 63 -6.22 -15.66 39.99
C CYS A 63 -6.28 -16.10 41.47
N THR A 64 -6.81 -17.30 41.78
CA THR A 64 -6.87 -17.84 43.14
C THR A 64 -5.56 -18.49 43.60
N ASP A 65 -4.60 -18.72 42.69
CA ASP A 65 -3.31 -19.35 42.99
C ASP A 65 -2.16 -18.47 42.48
N GLU A 66 -1.47 -17.79 43.40
CA GLU A 66 -0.38 -16.85 43.06
C GLU A 66 0.74 -17.48 42.25
N LYS A 67 1.06 -18.76 42.47
CA LYS A 67 2.09 -19.48 41.75
C LYS A 67 1.75 -19.60 40.24
N TRP A 68 0.47 -19.92 39.97
CA TRP A 68 0.00 -20.03 38.61
C TRP A 68 -0.13 -18.65 37.92
N VAL A 69 -0.48 -17.59 38.65
CA VAL A 69 -0.50 -16.23 38.14
C VAL A 69 0.90 -15.80 37.69
N VAL A 70 1.90 -15.98 38.58
CA VAL A 70 3.32 -15.66 38.22
C VAL A 70 3.83 -16.53 37.08
N PHE A 71 3.47 -17.83 37.06
CA PHE A 71 3.85 -18.72 35.96
C PHE A 71 3.29 -18.23 34.61
N TRP A 72 1.99 -17.94 34.55
CA TRP A 72 1.36 -17.52 33.30
C TRP A 72 1.79 -16.12 32.87
N ASP A 73 2.03 -15.22 33.79
CA ASP A 73 2.59 -13.92 33.44
C ASP A 73 4.02 -14.05 32.87
N ARG A 74 4.88 -14.85 33.48
CA ARG A 74 6.18 -15.18 32.90
C ARG A 74 6.06 -15.88 31.54
N PHE A 75 5.02 -16.70 31.32
CA PHE A 75 4.74 -17.29 30.02
C PHE A 75 4.37 -16.22 28.97
N ILE A 76 3.62 -15.18 29.33
CA ILE A 76 3.31 -14.04 28.49
C ILE A 76 4.59 -13.41 27.94
N TYR A 77 5.61 -13.25 28.76
CA TYR A 77 6.88 -12.65 28.37
C TYR A 77 7.75 -13.52 27.44
N LEU A 78 7.38 -14.78 27.18
CA LEU A 78 7.96 -15.53 26.05
C LEU A 78 7.66 -14.84 24.70
N GLY A 79 6.53 -14.16 24.59
CA GLY A 79 6.13 -13.41 23.42
C GLY A 79 6.47 -11.92 23.50
N VAL A 80 6.05 -11.27 24.59
CA VAL A 80 6.04 -9.80 24.72
C VAL A 80 7.44 -9.17 24.59
N VAL A 81 8.49 -9.84 25.09
CA VAL A 81 9.87 -9.33 25.01
C VAL A 81 10.38 -9.15 23.57
N TRP A 82 9.80 -9.85 22.60
CA TRP A 82 10.17 -9.76 21.19
C TRP A 82 9.34 -8.76 20.40
N MET A 83 8.20 -8.33 20.94
CA MET A 83 7.15 -7.66 20.16
C MET A 83 7.66 -6.38 19.50
N SER A 84 8.25 -5.43 20.24
CA SER A 84 8.73 -4.18 19.69
C SER A 84 9.89 -4.37 18.69
N PHE A 85 10.76 -5.33 18.94
CA PHE A 85 11.91 -5.64 18.08
C PHE A 85 11.49 -6.30 16.76
N LEU A 86 10.54 -7.24 16.81
CA LEU A 86 9.98 -7.87 15.61
C LEU A 86 9.14 -6.90 14.78
N VAL A 87 8.37 -6.02 15.42
CA VAL A 87 7.64 -4.96 14.68
C VAL A 87 8.61 -4.02 13.97
N TYR A 88 9.71 -3.64 14.64
CA TYR A 88 10.76 -2.84 14.00
C TYR A 88 11.39 -3.58 12.81
N HIS A 89 11.77 -4.87 12.99
CA HIS A 89 12.32 -5.68 11.92
C HIS A 89 11.34 -5.81 10.74
N PHE A 90 10.07 -6.06 11.01
CA PHE A 90 9.02 -6.12 9.99
C PHE A 90 8.97 -4.82 9.16
N VAL A 91 8.93 -3.66 9.81
CA VAL A 91 8.87 -2.37 9.13
C VAL A 91 10.14 -2.10 8.33
N VAL A 92 11.34 -2.37 8.88
CA VAL A 92 12.62 -2.17 8.18
C VAL A 92 12.72 -3.03 6.92
N VAL A 93 12.21 -4.27 6.96
CA VAL A 93 12.15 -5.14 5.77
C VAL A 93 11.10 -4.62 4.79
N LEU A 94 9.94 -4.19 5.26
CA LEU A 94 8.86 -3.64 4.43
C LEU A 94 9.30 -2.40 3.64
N ILE A 95 10.01 -1.48 4.28
CA ILE A 95 10.53 -0.26 3.65
C ILE A 95 11.87 -0.48 2.92
N GLN A 96 12.33 -1.75 2.82
CA GLN A 96 13.54 -2.19 2.12
C GLN A 96 14.88 -1.64 2.66
N LYS A 97 14.91 -1.15 3.90
CA LYS A 97 16.13 -0.59 4.53
C LYS A 97 16.99 -1.64 5.26
N ILE A 98 16.60 -2.91 5.30
CA ILE A 98 17.34 -3.97 6.02
C ILE A 98 18.78 -4.17 5.51
N LYS A 99 19.08 -3.77 4.27
CA LYS A 99 20.43 -3.86 3.69
C LYS A 99 21.38 -2.76 4.20
N GLU A 100 20.84 -1.66 4.69
CA GLU A 100 21.61 -0.54 5.22
C GLU A 100 22.19 -0.89 6.60
N LYS A 101 23.49 -0.64 6.79
CA LYS A 101 24.24 -1.03 8.00
C LYS A 101 23.59 -0.58 9.32
N PRO A 102 23.12 0.68 9.50
CA PRO A 102 22.54 1.12 10.77
C PRO A 102 21.28 0.33 11.13
N TYR A 103 20.39 0.07 10.17
CA TYR A 103 19.16 -0.69 10.41
C TYR A 103 19.43 -2.15 10.75
N LYS A 104 20.41 -2.76 10.06
CA LYS A 104 20.84 -4.14 10.35
C LYS A 104 21.40 -4.28 11.76
N ILE A 105 22.20 -3.30 12.22
CA ILE A 105 22.73 -3.26 13.58
C ILE A 105 21.61 -3.13 14.61
N LEU A 106 20.66 -2.24 14.39
CA LEU A 106 19.51 -2.05 15.29
C LEU A 106 18.64 -3.31 15.37
N VAL A 107 18.39 -3.99 14.25
CA VAL A 107 17.65 -5.26 14.26
C VAL A 107 18.41 -6.32 15.07
N PHE A 108 19.72 -6.47 14.87
CA PHE A 108 20.54 -7.39 15.65
C PHE A 108 20.53 -7.05 17.15
N LEU A 109 20.70 -5.78 17.50
CA LEU A 109 20.65 -5.29 18.88
C LEU A 109 19.29 -5.58 19.53
N GLY A 110 18.20 -5.40 18.79
CA GLY A 110 16.84 -5.73 19.26
C GLY A 110 16.71 -7.21 19.62
N TYR A 111 17.16 -8.11 18.77
CA TYR A 111 17.16 -9.55 19.07
C TYR A 111 18.06 -9.91 20.26
N PHE A 112 19.22 -9.28 20.37
CA PHE A 112 20.12 -9.48 21.50
C PHE A 112 19.48 -9.03 22.82
N LEU A 113 18.86 -7.85 22.85
CA LEU A 113 18.11 -7.34 24.01
C LEU A 113 16.91 -8.24 24.33
N GLY A 114 16.15 -8.67 23.32
CA GLY A 114 15.03 -9.60 23.48
C GLY A 114 15.47 -10.90 24.16
N PHE A 115 16.62 -11.45 23.78
CA PHE A 115 17.18 -12.65 24.42
C PHE A 115 17.57 -12.40 25.90
N ILE A 116 18.20 -11.26 26.20
CA ILE A 116 18.54 -10.89 27.59
C ILE A 116 17.25 -10.79 28.42
N PHE A 117 16.24 -10.05 27.94
CA PHE A 117 14.98 -9.88 28.68
C PHE A 117 14.18 -11.16 28.75
N LEU A 118 14.28 -12.06 27.80
CA LEU A 118 13.70 -13.39 27.88
C LEU A 118 14.25 -14.16 29.09
N LEU A 119 15.56 -14.14 29.31
CA LEU A 119 16.19 -14.80 30.47
C LEU A 119 15.79 -14.11 31.78
N ILE A 120 15.86 -12.79 31.84
CA ILE A 120 15.51 -12.01 33.04
C ILE A 120 14.03 -12.22 33.39
N SER A 121 13.14 -12.31 32.39
CA SER A 121 11.68 -12.50 32.60
C SER A 121 11.32 -13.80 33.29
N ARG A 122 12.26 -14.78 33.42
CA ARG A 122 12.08 -16.03 34.18
C ARG A 122 12.38 -15.88 35.67
N THR A 123 12.86 -14.72 36.10
CA THR A 123 13.34 -14.50 37.48
C THR A 123 12.42 -13.54 38.24
N ASP A 124 12.57 -13.54 39.57
CA ASP A 124 11.87 -12.62 40.47
C ASP A 124 12.31 -11.16 40.30
N TYR A 125 13.42 -10.92 39.59
CA TYR A 125 13.85 -9.55 39.25
C TYR A 125 12.99 -8.90 38.16
N PHE A 126 12.13 -9.65 37.45
CA PHE A 126 11.29 -9.14 36.38
C PHE A 126 9.85 -8.91 36.85
N VAL A 127 9.20 -9.98 37.35
CA VAL A 127 7.89 -9.94 37.97
C VAL A 127 7.88 -10.86 39.18
N LYS A 128 7.25 -10.36 40.26
CA LYS A 128 7.14 -11.09 41.53
C LYS A 128 5.86 -10.69 42.22
N ASP A 129 5.38 -11.51 43.16
CA ASP A 129 4.16 -11.28 43.92
C ASP A 129 2.93 -11.04 43.05
N VAL A 130 1.73 -11.09 43.64
CA VAL A 130 0.47 -10.88 42.94
C VAL A 130 -0.30 -9.77 43.65
N PHE A 131 -0.89 -8.88 42.85
CA PHE A 131 -1.79 -7.85 43.31
C PHE A 131 -3.21 -8.15 42.79
N ASN A 132 -4.17 -8.19 43.71
CA ASN A 132 -5.57 -8.45 43.38
C ASN A 132 -6.34 -7.14 43.19
N TYR A 133 -7.10 -7.07 42.12
CA TYR A 133 -7.99 -5.98 41.76
C TYR A 133 -9.44 -6.43 41.83
N GLU A 134 -10.40 -5.53 41.84
CA GLU A 134 -11.82 -5.85 41.74
C GLU A 134 -12.19 -6.63 40.48
N TRP A 135 -11.41 -6.49 39.43
CA TRP A 135 -11.61 -7.13 38.14
C TRP A 135 -10.72 -8.38 37.90
N GLY A 136 -9.80 -8.72 38.79
CA GLY A 136 -8.91 -9.89 38.62
C GLY A 136 -7.59 -9.73 39.35
N CYS A 137 -6.53 -10.25 38.77
CA CYS A 137 -5.19 -10.25 39.36
C CYS A 137 -4.13 -9.89 38.36
N HIS A 138 -2.99 -9.41 38.84
CA HIS A 138 -1.79 -9.17 38.02
C HIS A 138 -0.53 -9.33 38.89
N THR A 139 0.60 -9.68 38.26
CA THR A 139 1.89 -9.70 38.97
C THR A 139 2.41 -8.28 39.19
N VAL A 140 3.37 -8.13 40.11
CA VAL A 140 4.00 -6.85 40.43
C VAL A 140 5.34 -6.73 39.68
N ALA A 141 5.46 -5.66 38.90
CA ALA A 141 6.69 -5.35 38.16
C ALA A 141 7.87 -5.07 39.07
N GLN A 142 9.04 -5.59 38.71
CA GLN A 142 10.30 -5.39 39.38
C GLN A 142 11.28 -4.60 38.49
N ILE A 143 12.51 -4.37 38.96
CA ILE A 143 13.50 -3.55 38.27
C ILE A 143 13.79 -4.02 36.82
N GLY A 144 13.79 -5.32 36.58
CA GLY A 144 13.99 -5.90 35.23
C GLY A 144 12.90 -5.51 34.26
N HIS A 145 11.64 -5.42 34.73
CA HIS A 145 10.52 -4.96 33.92
C HIS A 145 10.65 -3.45 33.59
N HIS A 146 11.05 -2.61 34.54
CA HIS A 146 11.30 -1.20 34.28
C HIS A 146 12.39 -1.00 33.21
N LEU A 147 13.50 -1.75 33.33
CA LEU A 147 14.58 -1.71 32.35
C LEU A 147 14.13 -2.22 30.96
N PHE A 148 13.25 -3.21 30.91
CA PHE A 148 12.67 -3.71 29.65
C PHE A 148 11.84 -2.64 28.92
N LEU A 149 11.05 -1.83 29.64
CA LEU A 149 10.22 -0.81 29.01
C LEU A 149 11.02 0.27 28.27
N ILE A 150 12.29 0.50 28.63
CA ILE A 150 13.14 1.49 27.96
C ILE A 150 13.36 1.11 26.49
N PRO A 151 14.04 -0.01 26.15
CA PRO A 151 14.21 -0.41 24.76
C PRO A 151 12.88 -0.71 24.06
N PHE A 152 11.89 -1.25 24.76
CA PHE A 152 10.55 -1.49 24.21
C PHE A 152 9.96 -0.20 23.62
N THR A 153 9.94 0.90 24.41
CA THR A 153 9.42 2.19 23.97
C THR A 153 10.27 2.85 22.89
N LEU A 154 11.59 2.72 22.96
CA LEU A 154 12.51 3.26 21.94
C LEU A 154 12.26 2.59 20.57
N TYR A 155 12.12 1.26 20.53
CA TYR A 155 11.87 0.54 19.27
C TYR A 155 10.49 0.84 18.68
N ILE A 156 9.47 1.00 19.52
CA ILE A 156 8.15 1.49 19.08
C ILE A 156 8.26 2.88 18.44
N SER A 157 8.99 3.79 19.08
CA SER A 157 9.20 5.16 18.59
C SER A 157 9.96 5.16 17.26
N PHE A 158 11.03 4.38 17.13
CA PHE A 158 11.77 4.22 15.88
C PHE A 158 10.89 3.62 14.76
N THR A 159 10.10 2.60 15.08
CA THR A 159 9.19 1.98 14.12
C THR A 159 8.18 2.99 13.58
N THR A 160 7.55 3.73 14.48
CA THR A 160 6.54 4.74 14.14
C THR A 160 7.14 5.85 13.28
N TYR A 161 8.33 6.33 13.65
CA TYR A 161 9.05 7.37 12.91
C TYR A 161 9.42 6.91 11.49
N GLU A 162 10.02 5.72 11.33
CA GLU A 162 10.41 5.18 10.02
C GLU A 162 9.21 4.93 9.11
N LEU A 163 8.16 4.35 9.65
CA LEU A 163 6.94 4.07 8.89
C LEU A 163 6.24 5.36 8.45
N TRP A 164 6.16 6.37 9.34
CA TRP A 164 5.61 7.68 9.03
C TRP A 164 6.41 8.40 7.94
N ASN A 165 7.73 8.42 8.04
CA ASN A 165 8.60 9.05 7.05
C ASN A 165 8.46 8.39 5.67
N TYR A 166 8.38 7.06 5.64
CA TYR A 166 8.22 6.32 4.41
C TYR A 166 6.84 6.57 3.78
N LEU A 167 5.78 6.56 4.60
CA LEU A 167 4.41 6.88 4.18
C LEU A 167 4.32 8.27 3.52
N ARG A 168 4.98 9.27 4.09
CA ARG A 168 4.99 10.65 3.55
C ARG A 168 5.69 10.77 2.22
N LYS A 169 6.72 9.95 1.97
CA LYS A 169 7.55 9.98 0.75
C LYS A 169 7.01 9.07 -0.36
N THR A 170 6.05 8.21 -0.08
CA THR A 170 5.51 7.26 -1.04
C THR A 170 4.53 7.94 -2.00
N PHE A 171 4.79 7.83 -3.30
CA PHE A 171 3.94 8.36 -4.40
C PHE A 171 2.94 7.31 -4.91
N ASP A 172 3.28 6.03 -4.87
CA ASP A 172 2.37 4.94 -5.25
C ASP A 172 1.15 4.91 -4.34
N GLN A 173 -0.03 5.17 -4.89
CA GLN A 173 -1.29 5.27 -4.15
C GLN A 173 -1.71 3.94 -3.52
N LYS A 174 -1.45 2.80 -4.17
CA LYS A 174 -1.75 1.47 -3.63
C LYS A 174 -0.88 1.20 -2.40
N LEU A 175 0.43 1.36 -2.54
CA LEU A 175 1.38 1.18 -1.43
C LEU A 175 1.10 2.17 -0.30
N LYS A 176 0.82 3.43 -0.61
CA LYS A 176 0.47 4.46 0.37
C LYS A 176 -0.76 4.09 1.20
N THR A 177 -1.78 3.53 0.56
CA THR A 177 -2.98 3.06 1.25
C THR A 177 -2.67 1.89 2.18
N GLN A 178 -1.90 0.90 1.73
CA GLN A 178 -1.45 -0.24 2.55
C GLN A 178 -0.65 0.22 3.78
N LEU A 179 0.31 1.12 3.58
CA LEU A 179 1.13 1.69 4.65
C LEU A 179 0.30 2.50 5.65
N LYS A 180 -0.74 3.21 5.19
CA LYS A 180 -1.66 3.97 6.05
C LYS A 180 -2.44 3.04 6.98
N TYR A 181 -2.99 1.94 6.47
CA TYR A 181 -3.67 0.95 7.30
C TYR A 181 -2.71 0.31 8.31
N LEU A 182 -1.50 -0.03 7.88
CA LEU A 182 -0.48 -0.58 8.77
C LEU A 182 -0.08 0.42 9.87
N PHE A 183 0.13 1.67 9.53
CA PHE A 183 0.45 2.73 10.50
C PHE A 183 -0.66 2.89 11.54
N ILE A 184 -1.92 2.99 11.10
CA ILE A 184 -3.08 3.08 11.99
C ILE A 184 -3.17 1.83 12.87
N SER A 185 -2.99 0.64 12.31
CA SER A 185 -3.06 -0.61 13.06
C SER A 185 -2.02 -0.70 14.17
N PHE A 186 -0.78 -0.24 13.92
CA PHE A 186 0.25 -0.18 14.95
C PHE A 186 -0.05 0.85 16.04
N LEU A 187 -0.62 2.02 15.71
CA LEU A 187 -1.05 2.97 16.73
C LEU A 187 -2.07 2.33 17.68
N PHE A 188 -3.03 1.57 17.16
CA PHE A 188 -3.97 0.82 18.02
C PHE A 188 -3.24 -0.24 18.84
N ALA A 189 -2.34 -1.03 18.24
CA ALA A 189 -1.58 -2.04 18.99
C ALA A 189 -0.78 -1.43 20.15
N TYR A 190 -0.20 -0.25 19.96
CA TYR A 190 0.58 0.42 21.00
C TYR A 190 -0.26 0.92 22.18
N ILE A 191 -1.54 1.27 21.96
CA ILE A 191 -2.47 1.56 23.07
C ILE A 191 -2.62 0.33 23.97
N GLY A 192 -2.46 -0.88 23.44
CA GLY A 192 -2.45 -2.12 24.21
C GLY A 192 -1.38 -2.16 25.31
N ALA A 193 -0.32 -1.32 25.23
CA ALA A 193 0.67 -1.20 26.29
C ALA A 193 0.13 -0.65 27.62
N ILE A 194 -1.12 -0.15 27.66
CA ILE A 194 -1.83 0.22 28.90
C ILE A 194 -1.93 -0.98 29.86
N GLU A 195 -1.85 -2.21 29.34
CA GLU A 195 -1.85 -3.45 30.13
C GLU A 195 -0.60 -3.66 30.98
N PHE A 196 0.43 -2.83 30.81
CA PHE A 196 1.54 -2.81 31.77
C PHE A 196 1.22 -2.05 33.07
N LEU A 197 0.20 -1.17 33.08
CA LEU A 197 -0.14 -0.36 34.26
C LEU A 197 -0.54 -1.18 35.50
N PRO A 198 -1.32 -2.27 35.38
CA PRO A 198 -1.63 -3.12 36.53
C PRO A 198 -0.39 -3.70 37.22
N ALA A 199 0.68 -4.00 36.49
CA ALA A 199 1.93 -4.46 37.09
C ALA A 199 2.58 -3.42 38.05
N TYR A 200 2.17 -2.15 37.92
CA TYR A 200 2.61 -1.04 38.78
C TYR A 200 1.59 -0.66 39.87
N LYS A 201 0.64 -1.54 40.15
CA LYS A 201 -0.47 -1.35 41.12
C LYS A 201 -1.41 -0.20 40.75
N ILE A 202 -1.48 0.14 39.46
CA ILE A 202 -2.44 1.12 38.93
C ILE A 202 -3.70 0.35 38.53
N SER A 203 -4.83 0.65 39.18
CA SER A 203 -6.11 -0.04 38.92
C SER A 203 -6.71 0.47 37.60
N VAL A 204 -6.33 -0.18 36.49
CA VAL A 204 -6.93 0.02 35.18
C VAL A 204 -7.66 -1.26 34.81
N PHE A 205 -8.93 -1.14 34.36
CA PHE A 205 -9.67 -2.30 33.85
C PHE A 205 -8.97 -2.84 32.59
N PRO A 206 -8.83 -4.17 32.41
CA PRO A 206 -8.03 -4.78 31.34
C PRO A 206 -8.68 -4.64 29.95
N ILE A 207 -8.83 -3.40 29.48
CA ILE A 207 -9.37 -3.06 28.17
C ILE A 207 -8.29 -3.08 27.08
N GLY A 208 -7.02 -3.01 27.46
CA GLY A 208 -5.89 -2.94 26.55
C GLY A 208 -5.77 -4.12 25.60
N TYR A 209 -6.26 -5.29 26.01
CA TYR A 209 -6.30 -6.50 25.18
C TYR A 209 -7.24 -6.42 23.97
N VAL A 210 -8.19 -5.47 23.96
CA VAL A 210 -9.05 -5.22 22.80
C VAL A 210 -8.26 -4.64 21.62
N PHE A 211 -7.23 -3.84 21.90
CA PHE A 211 -6.46 -3.15 20.85
C PHE A 211 -5.64 -4.10 19.97
N PRO A 212 -4.94 -5.12 20.46
CA PRO A 212 -4.35 -6.17 19.64
C PRO A 212 -5.35 -6.89 18.73
N ILE A 213 -6.60 -7.09 19.20
CA ILE A 213 -7.67 -7.68 18.40
C ILE A 213 -8.06 -6.75 17.25
N ILE A 214 -8.21 -5.45 17.54
CA ILE A 214 -8.44 -4.42 16.52
C ILE A 214 -7.28 -4.39 15.50
N TRP A 215 -6.04 -4.47 15.99
CA TRP A 215 -4.84 -4.55 15.13
C TRP A 215 -4.93 -5.72 14.15
N ILE A 216 -5.22 -6.93 14.63
CA ILE A 216 -5.41 -8.12 13.80
C ILE A 216 -6.50 -7.87 12.75
N GLY A 217 -7.64 -7.30 13.16
CA GLY A 217 -8.77 -6.99 12.27
C GLY A 217 -8.39 -6.02 11.15
N ILE A 218 -7.69 -4.93 11.48
CA ILE A 218 -7.23 -3.94 10.50
C ILE A 218 -6.21 -4.56 9.54
N VAL A 219 -5.25 -5.34 10.04
CA VAL A 219 -4.24 -6.00 9.20
C VAL A 219 -4.90 -7.05 8.31
N ALA A 220 -5.83 -7.86 8.84
CA ALA A 220 -6.59 -8.80 8.03
C ALA A 220 -7.38 -8.09 6.92
N TYR A 221 -8.05 -6.98 7.24
CA TYR A 221 -8.73 -6.14 6.25
C TYR A 221 -7.76 -5.61 5.18
N ALA A 222 -6.59 -5.09 5.58
CA ALA A 222 -5.59 -4.58 4.64
C ALA A 222 -5.05 -5.69 3.71
N ILE A 223 -4.87 -6.92 4.22
CA ILE A 223 -4.48 -8.09 3.43
C ILE A 223 -5.53 -8.38 2.37
N VAL A 224 -6.79 -8.42 2.75
CA VAL A 224 -7.90 -8.82 1.88
C VAL A 224 -8.24 -7.72 0.87
N SER A 225 -8.56 -6.51 1.34
CA SER A 225 -9.08 -5.44 0.49
C SER A 225 -8.01 -4.74 -0.33
N HIS A 226 -6.80 -4.63 0.19
CA HIS A 226 -5.70 -3.91 -0.46
C HIS A 226 -4.56 -4.82 -0.95
N GLN A 227 -4.75 -6.14 -0.89
CA GLN A 227 -3.73 -7.13 -1.27
C GLN A 227 -2.38 -6.88 -0.56
N PHE A 228 -2.44 -6.43 0.70
CA PHE A 228 -1.26 -6.28 1.53
C PHE A 228 -0.53 -7.64 1.62
N LEU A 229 0.79 -7.64 1.50
CA LEU A 229 1.62 -8.84 1.41
C LEU A 229 1.31 -9.74 0.18
N ASN A 230 0.65 -9.21 -0.87
CA ASN A 230 0.30 -9.95 -2.09
C ASN A 230 -0.48 -11.26 -1.84
N VAL A 231 -1.25 -11.31 -0.77
CA VAL A 231 -2.08 -12.47 -0.42
C VAL A 231 -3.35 -12.51 -1.28
N LYS A 232 -3.67 -13.67 -1.84
CA LYS A 232 -4.87 -13.85 -2.67
C LYS A 232 -6.12 -13.92 -1.80
N VAL A 233 -7.19 -13.24 -2.23
CA VAL A 233 -8.48 -13.13 -1.52
C VAL A 233 -9.15 -14.49 -1.28
N ILE A 234 -9.02 -15.44 -2.22
CA ILE A 234 -9.63 -16.79 -2.13
C ILE A 234 -9.26 -17.52 -0.84
N ALA A 235 -8.11 -17.20 -0.29
CA ALA A 235 -7.64 -17.83 0.92
C ALA A 235 -8.23 -17.22 2.22
N THR A 236 -8.95 -16.10 2.12
CA THR A 236 -9.66 -15.50 3.25
C THR A 236 -10.84 -16.36 3.69
N ASP A 237 -11.50 -17.03 2.74
CA ASP A 237 -12.61 -17.93 3.02
C ASP A 237 -12.12 -19.12 3.87
N GLY A 238 -10.94 -19.67 3.54
CA GLY A 238 -10.32 -20.74 4.32
C GLY A 238 -9.93 -20.29 5.74
N LEU A 239 -9.45 -19.06 5.89
CA LEU A 239 -9.12 -18.49 7.19
C LEU A 239 -10.37 -18.32 8.07
N ILE A 240 -11.43 -17.76 7.52
CA ILE A 240 -12.71 -17.58 8.22
C ILE A 240 -13.30 -18.92 8.59
N ALA A 241 -13.26 -19.91 7.71
CA ALA A 241 -13.70 -21.27 8.01
C ALA A 241 -12.92 -21.88 9.19
N LEU A 242 -11.59 -21.66 9.23
CA LEU A 242 -10.75 -22.14 10.35
C LEU A 242 -11.10 -21.46 11.67
N ILE A 243 -11.38 -20.16 11.65
CA ILE A 243 -11.80 -19.41 12.84
C ILE A 243 -13.16 -19.92 13.33
N MET A 244 -14.11 -20.06 12.41
CA MET A 244 -15.45 -20.57 12.74
C MET A 244 -15.38 -21.97 13.31
N PHE A 245 -14.55 -22.84 12.75
CA PHE A 245 -14.31 -24.18 13.27
C PHE A 245 -13.70 -24.14 14.69
N SER A 246 -12.71 -23.26 14.93
CA SER A 246 -12.08 -23.10 16.24
C SER A 246 -13.08 -22.60 17.29
N LEU A 247 -13.92 -21.63 16.92
CA LEU A 247 -15.00 -21.12 17.80
C LEU A 247 -16.06 -22.19 18.08
N LEU A 248 -16.41 -22.99 17.08
CA LEU A 248 -17.33 -24.10 17.24
C LEU A 248 -16.76 -25.14 18.21
N ALA A 249 -15.51 -25.56 18.01
CA ALA A 249 -14.84 -26.50 18.90
C ALA A 249 -14.81 -25.96 20.36
N PHE A 250 -14.47 -24.67 20.52
CA PHE A 250 -14.46 -24.02 21.83
C PHE A 250 -15.86 -23.96 22.47
N THR A 251 -16.92 -23.79 21.67
CA THR A 251 -18.30 -23.80 22.13
C THR A 251 -18.72 -25.21 22.60
N LEU A 252 -18.38 -26.23 21.83
CA LEU A 252 -18.68 -27.63 22.13
C LEU A 252 -17.94 -28.15 23.38
N LEU A 253 -16.75 -27.61 23.68
CA LEU A 253 -15.96 -27.95 24.87
C LEU A 253 -16.41 -27.17 26.12
N SER A 254 -17.66 -26.67 26.16
CA SER A 254 -18.22 -25.96 27.34
C SER A 254 -18.54 -26.92 28.46
N GLU A 255 -18.09 -26.62 29.67
CA GLU A 255 -18.34 -27.42 30.87
C GLU A 255 -19.79 -27.26 31.43
N ASN A 256 -20.52 -26.20 30.99
CA ASN A 256 -21.84 -25.87 31.50
C ASN A 256 -22.77 -25.36 30.40
N VAL A 257 -24.05 -25.71 30.47
CA VAL A 257 -25.10 -25.29 29.53
C VAL A 257 -25.20 -23.76 29.39
N TYR A 258 -25.01 -23.03 30.47
CA TYR A 258 -25.00 -21.55 30.43
C TYR A 258 -23.87 -20.98 29.57
N TYR A 259 -22.66 -21.50 29.74
CA TYR A 259 -21.52 -21.10 28.89
C TYR A 259 -21.69 -21.57 27.44
N PHE A 260 -22.29 -22.74 27.24
CA PHE A 260 -22.61 -23.21 25.89
C PHE A 260 -23.55 -22.26 25.15
N LEU A 261 -24.60 -21.78 25.81
CA LEU A 261 -25.57 -20.86 25.21
C LEU A 261 -24.92 -19.49 24.89
N ILE A 262 -24.13 -18.94 25.81
CA ILE A 262 -23.46 -17.65 25.60
C ILE A 262 -22.44 -17.77 24.45
N ARG A 263 -21.58 -18.79 24.46
CA ARG A 263 -20.59 -19.02 23.40
C ARG A 263 -21.24 -19.30 22.06
N GLY A 264 -22.34 -20.06 22.05
CA GLY A 264 -23.16 -20.32 20.88
C GLY A 264 -23.76 -19.06 20.28
N PHE A 265 -24.28 -18.15 21.12
CA PHE A 265 -24.77 -16.85 20.65
C PHE A 265 -23.68 -16.04 19.98
N PHE A 266 -22.49 -15.94 20.59
CA PHE A 266 -21.36 -15.23 19.99
C PHE A 266 -20.84 -15.92 18.72
N LEU A 267 -20.84 -17.27 18.67
CA LEU A 267 -20.49 -18.01 17.45
C LEU A 267 -21.41 -17.63 16.29
N VAL A 268 -22.71 -17.58 16.51
CA VAL A 268 -23.69 -17.19 15.50
C VAL A 268 -23.49 -15.73 15.09
N LEU A 269 -23.33 -14.82 16.06
CA LEU A 269 -23.11 -13.40 15.80
C LEU A 269 -21.85 -13.16 14.96
N ILE A 270 -20.73 -13.77 15.36
CA ILE A 270 -19.44 -13.68 14.63
C ILE A 270 -19.58 -14.32 13.26
N GLY A 271 -20.32 -15.44 13.14
CA GLY A 271 -20.60 -16.09 11.88
C GLY A 271 -21.34 -15.19 10.87
N VAL A 272 -22.40 -14.53 11.35
CA VAL A 272 -23.16 -13.58 10.51
C VAL A 272 -22.30 -12.39 10.10
N LEU A 273 -21.56 -11.79 11.04
CA LEU A 273 -20.66 -10.66 10.73
C LEU A 273 -19.54 -11.07 9.75
N SER A 274 -18.97 -12.24 9.93
CA SER A 274 -17.95 -12.78 9.02
C SER A 274 -18.52 -13.03 7.63
N TRP A 275 -19.73 -13.60 7.52
CA TRP A 275 -20.40 -13.81 6.24
C TRP A 275 -20.69 -12.50 5.51
N LEU A 276 -21.18 -11.48 6.23
CA LEU A 276 -21.41 -10.14 5.67
C LEU A 276 -20.11 -9.49 5.18
N ALA A 277 -19.04 -9.60 5.97
CA ALA A 277 -17.73 -9.08 5.63
C ALA A 277 -17.17 -9.77 4.37
N VAL A 278 -17.19 -11.10 4.30
CA VAL A 278 -16.77 -11.89 3.13
C VAL A 278 -17.54 -11.48 1.88
N LYS A 279 -18.89 -11.40 2.00
CA LYS A 279 -19.74 -10.99 0.88
C LYS A 279 -19.41 -9.59 0.37
N GLY A 280 -19.15 -8.66 1.28
CA GLY A 280 -18.71 -7.29 0.95
C GLY A 280 -17.38 -7.28 0.21
N VAL A 281 -16.39 -7.99 0.73
CA VAL A 281 -15.05 -8.09 0.14
C VAL A 281 -15.08 -8.75 -1.23
N HIS A 282 -15.77 -9.87 -1.40
CA HIS A 282 -15.89 -10.53 -2.70
C HIS A 282 -16.58 -9.65 -3.76
N ARG A 283 -17.52 -8.81 -3.33
CA ARG A 283 -18.14 -7.83 -4.22
C ARG A 283 -17.15 -6.77 -4.66
N GLU A 284 -16.41 -6.19 -3.72
CA GLU A 284 -15.41 -5.16 -4.00
C GLU A 284 -14.28 -5.66 -4.89
N VAL A 285 -13.81 -6.89 -4.64
CA VAL A 285 -12.76 -7.52 -5.47
C VAL A 285 -13.25 -7.77 -6.89
N ARG A 286 -14.46 -8.30 -7.06
CA ARG A 286 -15.05 -8.49 -8.41
C ARG A 286 -15.24 -7.18 -9.16
N GLU A 287 -15.65 -6.12 -8.47
CA GLU A 287 -15.74 -4.79 -9.06
C GLU A 287 -14.37 -4.25 -9.48
N LYS A 288 -13.34 -4.43 -8.64
CA LYS A 288 -11.95 -4.08 -9.00
C LYS A 288 -11.43 -4.84 -10.21
N GLU A 289 -11.60 -6.16 -10.25
CA GLU A 289 -11.17 -6.99 -11.39
C GLU A 289 -11.86 -6.54 -12.69
N ARG A 290 -13.17 -6.23 -12.64
CA ARG A 290 -13.90 -5.69 -13.78
C ARG A 290 -13.35 -4.34 -14.23
N LEU A 291 -13.04 -3.44 -13.29
CA LEU A 291 -12.45 -2.14 -13.60
C LEU A 291 -11.04 -2.28 -14.18
N GLU A 292 -10.20 -3.15 -13.62
CA GLU A 292 -8.85 -3.42 -14.15
C GLU A 292 -8.90 -3.98 -15.58
N LEU A 293 -9.83 -4.90 -15.87
CA LEU A 293 -10.05 -5.43 -17.23
C LEU A 293 -10.52 -4.33 -18.19
N ALA A 294 -11.48 -3.50 -17.78
CA ALA A 294 -11.98 -2.38 -18.59
C ALA A 294 -10.89 -1.33 -18.85
N VAL A 295 -10.08 -1.00 -17.85
CA VAL A 295 -8.92 -0.09 -18.01
C VAL A 295 -7.91 -0.69 -18.98
N LYS A 296 -7.58 -1.97 -18.85
CA LYS A 296 -6.64 -2.65 -19.76
C LYS A 296 -7.14 -2.67 -21.21
N GLU A 297 -8.44 -2.88 -21.41
CA GLU A 297 -9.06 -2.85 -22.74
C GLU A 297 -9.04 -1.44 -23.34
N LYS A 298 -9.38 -0.43 -22.54
CA LYS A 298 -9.32 0.98 -22.95
C LYS A 298 -7.88 1.44 -23.23
N THR A 299 -6.91 0.98 -22.48
CA THR A 299 -5.50 1.30 -22.73
C THR A 299 -5.05 0.73 -24.07
N LYS A 300 -5.41 -0.52 -24.38
CA LYS A 300 -5.11 -1.12 -25.70
C LYS A 300 -5.81 -0.39 -26.85
N GLU A 301 -7.06 0.04 -26.67
CA GLU A 301 -7.78 0.82 -27.67
C GLU A 301 -7.10 2.20 -27.91
N LEU A 302 -6.66 2.82 -26.81
CA LEU A 302 -5.92 4.09 -26.88
C LEU A 302 -4.57 3.94 -27.60
N GLU A 303 -3.80 2.90 -27.26
CA GLU A 303 -2.52 2.60 -27.93
C GLU A 303 -2.71 2.41 -29.45
N LYS A 304 -3.76 1.68 -29.83
CA LYS A 304 -4.09 1.49 -31.26
C LYS A 304 -4.44 2.84 -31.94
N LYS A 305 -5.27 3.66 -31.32
CA LYS A 305 -5.61 4.98 -31.86
C LYS A 305 -4.41 5.91 -31.93
N THR A 306 -3.50 5.83 -30.98
CA THR A 306 -2.25 6.60 -30.98
C THR A 306 -1.39 6.22 -32.19
N MET A 307 -1.20 4.92 -32.45
CA MET A 307 -0.47 4.44 -33.62
C MET A 307 -1.11 4.88 -34.95
N GLU A 308 -2.45 4.79 -35.05
CA GLU A 308 -3.18 5.27 -36.23
C GLU A 308 -3.04 6.79 -36.44
N LEU A 309 -3.00 7.57 -35.38
CA LEU A 309 -2.76 9.00 -35.40
C LEU A 309 -1.34 9.36 -35.81
N GLU A 310 -0.35 8.64 -35.30
CA GLU A 310 1.06 8.81 -35.69
C GLU A 310 1.28 8.51 -37.17
N GLU A 311 0.66 7.44 -37.70
CA GLU A 311 0.73 7.10 -39.13
C GLU A 311 0.12 8.22 -40.01
N LYS A 312 -1.08 8.73 -39.63
CA LYS A 312 -1.71 9.86 -40.35
C LYS A 312 -0.88 11.13 -40.26
N THR A 313 -0.24 11.37 -39.14
CA THR A 313 0.62 12.56 -38.97
C THR A 313 1.83 12.48 -39.88
N MET A 314 2.47 11.30 -39.98
CA MET A 314 3.58 11.09 -40.94
C MET A 314 3.16 11.27 -42.42
N GLU A 315 1.94 10.75 -42.76
CA GLU A 315 1.40 10.95 -44.11
C GLU A 315 1.15 12.44 -44.43
N LEU A 316 0.57 13.17 -43.50
CA LEU A 316 0.34 14.59 -43.60
C LEU A 316 1.66 15.39 -43.76
N GLU A 317 2.66 15.06 -42.97
CA GLU A 317 3.97 15.70 -43.11
C GLU A 317 4.62 15.42 -44.50
N LYS A 318 4.46 14.20 -45.02
CA LYS A 318 4.93 13.86 -46.37
C LYS A 318 4.21 14.70 -47.43
N ARG A 319 2.89 14.77 -47.38
CA ARG A 319 2.08 15.58 -48.31
C ARG A 319 2.41 17.07 -48.20
N LYS A 320 2.67 17.57 -46.99
CA LYS A 320 3.09 18.95 -46.78
C LYS A 320 4.41 19.24 -47.51
N LYS A 321 5.40 18.37 -47.40
CA LYS A 321 6.69 18.50 -48.12
C LYS A 321 6.51 18.45 -49.64
N GLU A 322 5.67 17.54 -50.13
CA GLU A 322 5.36 17.44 -51.55
C GLU A 322 4.69 18.75 -52.07
N LEU A 323 3.78 19.32 -51.28
CA LEU A 323 3.13 20.57 -51.61
C LEU A 323 4.11 21.77 -51.59
N GLU A 324 5.02 21.82 -50.64
CA GLU A 324 6.07 22.87 -50.56
C GLU A 324 6.98 22.81 -51.78
N ILE A 325 7.40 21.61 -52.25
CA ILE A 325 8.20 21.43 -53.46
C ILE A 325 7.43 21.89 -54.71
N ALA A 326 6.15 21.48 -54.82
CA ALA A 326 5.30 21.90 -55.94
C ALA A 326 5.10 23.44 -55.99
N PHE A 327 4.92 24.04 -54.82
CA PHE A 327 4.80 25.50 -54.72
C PHE A 327 6.07 26.24 -55.17
N GLU A 328 7.24 25.77 -54.77
CA GLU A 328 8.52 26.33 -55.21
C GLU A 328 8.74 26.18 -56.73
N LEU A 329 8.31 25.05 -57.32
CA LEU A 329 8.35 24.83 -58.76
C LEU A 329 7.46 25.82 -59.52
N ILE A 330 6.20 25.94 -59.08
CA ILE A 330 5.26 26.89 -59.69
C ILE A 330 5.79 28.32 -59.58
N LYS A 331 6.37 28.72 -58.48
CA LYS A 331 6.96 30.04 -58.29
C LYS A 331 8.12 30.28 -59.26
N ARG A 332 8.99 29.32 -59.48
CA ARG A 332 10.07 29.40 -60.45
C ARG A 332 9.58 29.51 -61.90
N GLU A 333 8.57 28.71 -62.26
CA GLU A 333 7.93 28.77 -63.56
C GLU A 333 7.29 30.13 -63.79
N LYS A 334 6.59 30.66 -62.83
CA LYS A 334 5.98 32.01 -62.88
C LYS A 334 7.09 33.08 -63.12
N GLU A 335 8.17 33.05 -62.36
CA GLU A 335 9.29 33.99 -62.52
C GLU A 335 9.94 33.89 -63.90
N GLN A 336 10.08 32.67 -64.46
CA GLN A 336 10.56 32.48 -65.81
C GLN A 336 9.59 33.01 -66.85
N LEU A 337 8.28 32.77 -66.68
CA LEU A 337 7.25 33.31 -67.59
C LEU A 337 7.22 34.82 -67.57
N GLU A 338 7.34 35.46 -66.41
CA GLU A 338 7.40 36.93 -66.27
C GLU A 338 8.67 37.50 -66.98
N LYS A 339 9.80 36.83 -66.86
CA LYS A 339 11.02 37.24 -67.60
C LYS A 339 10.84 37.12 -69.15
N PHE A 340 10.24 35.98 -69.55
CA PHE A 340 9.97 35.77 -70.97
C PHE A 340 8.97 36.82 -71.49
N TYR A 341 7.96 37.15 -70.79
CA TYR A 341 6.95 38.15 -71.10
C TYR A 341 7.58 39.53 -71.23
N LYS A 342 8.48 39.95 -70.34
CA LYS A 342 9.22 41.23 -70.42
C LYS A 342 10.11 41.29 -71.62
N ILE A 343 10.81 40.19 -71.97
CA ILE A 343 11.68 40.12 -73.16
C ILE A 343 10.82 40.24 -74.45
N THR A 344 9.68 39.54 -74.49
CA THR A 344 8.80 39.55 -75.68
C THR A 344 8.18 40.92 -75.89
N ILE A 345 7.66 41.58 -74.87
CA ILE A 345 7.16 42.97 -74.99
C ILE A 345 8.29 43.94 -75.41
N GLY A 346 9.44 43.79 -74.80
CA GLY A 346 10.60 44.62 -75.18
C GLY A 346 10.99 44.45 -76.66
N ARG A 347 10.92 43.23 -77.20
CA ARG A 347 11.12 42.96 -78.63
C ARG A 347 10.01 43.58 -79.49
N GLU A 348 8.77 43.46 -79.14
CA GLU A 348 7.69 44.04 -79.90
C GLU A 348 7.75 45.57 -79.89
N LEU A 349 8.05 46.20 -78.77
CA LEU A 349 8.24 47.65 -78.70
C LEU A 349 9.37 48.13 -79.64
N LYS A 350 10.49 47.39 -79.63
CA LYS A 350 11.64 47.68 -80.47
C LYS A 350 11.34 47.49 -81.97
N MET A 351 10.52 46.48 -82.31
CA MET A 351 10.01 46.26 -83.66
C MET A 351 9.12 47.41 -84.16
N VAL A 352 8.25 47.94 -83.27
CA VAL A 352 7.37 49.08 -83.51
C VAL A 352 8.26 50.35 -83.75
N GLU A 353 9.25 50.61 -82.93
CA GLU A 353 10.21 51.70 -83.10
C GLU A 353 10.96 51.63 -84.44
N LEU A 354 11.51 50.45 -84.78
CA LEU A 354 12.20 50.24 -86.06
C LEU A 354 11.24 50.42 -87.24
N LYS A 355 10.01 49.97 -87.18
CA LYS A 355 9.01 50.25 -88.26
C LYS A 355 8.77 51.76 -88.47
N LYS A 356 8.65 52.49 -87.36
CA LYS A 356 8.44 53.97 -87.40
C LYS A 356 9.70 54.65 -88.01
N GLU A 357 10.89 54.15 -87.68
CA GLU A 357 12.10 54.72 -88.20
C GLU A 357 12.28 54.43 -89.73
N ILE A 358 11.94 53.21 -90.15
CA ILE A 358 11.88 52.82 -91.56
C ILE A 358 10.90 53.72 -92.37
N GLU A 359 9.68 53.95 -91.78
CA GLU A 359 8.70 54.88 -92.42
C GLU A 359 9.28 56.29 -92.56
N ARG A 360 9.92 56.79 -91.51
CA ARG A 360 10.54 58.12 -91.49
C ARG A 360 11.72 58.24 -92.55
N LEU A 361 12.47 57.19 -92.68
CA LEU A 361 13.57 57.13 -93.69
C LEU A 361 12.99 57.04 -95.13
N LYS A 362 11.88 56.32 -95.32
CA LYS A 362 11.16 56.23 -96.59
C LYS A 362 10.59 57.60 -97.01
N GLU A 363 10.03 58.34 -96.06
CA GLU A 363 9.53 59.73 -96.34
C GLU A 363 10.69 60.67 -96.67
N LYS A 364 11.80 60.59 -95.98
CA LYS A 364 13.03 61.37 -96.33
C LYS A 364 13.54 61.03 -97.72
N LEU A 365 13.56 59.72 -98.07
CA LEU A 365 13.95 59.31 -99.42
C LEU A 365 13.04 59.85 -100.49
N LYS A 366 11.68 59.79 -100.28
CA LYS A 366 10.73 60.40 -101.20
C LYS A 366 10.91 61.89 -101.35
N THR A 367 11.31 62.57 -100.30
CA THR A 367 11.56 64.02 -100.34
C THR A 367 12.85 64.33 -101.08
N TYR A 368 13.88 63.53 -100.99
CA TYR A 368 15.14 63.62 -101.76
C TYR A 368 14.93 63.29 -103.25
N GLU A 369 14.14 62.27 -103.58
CA GLU A 369 13.82 61.95 -104.99
C GLU A 369 13.02 63.07 -105.68
N LYS A 370 12.05 63.72 -104.96
CA LYS A 370 11.32 64.86 -105.44
C LYS A 370 12.17 66.12 -105.62
N SER A 371 13.21 66.29 -104.80
CA SER A 371 14.16 67.41 -104.97
C SER A 371 15.17 67.19 -106.11
N SER A 372 15.50 65.94 -106.45
CA SER A 372 16.39 65.57 -107.59
C SER A 372 15.70 65.65 -108.94
N THR A 373 14.34 65.51 -108.99
CA THR A 373 13.61 65.61 -110.28
C THR A 373 13.17 67.07 -110.65
N ASN A 374 13.48 68.02 -109.81
CA ASN A 374 13.20 69.48 -110.14
C ASN A 374 14.48 70.24 -110.54
N ASN A 375 15.63 69.59 -110.80
CA ASN A 375 16.89 70.19 -111.26
C ASN A 375 17.37 69.62 -112.61
N HIS A 376 16.42 69.28 -113.50
CA HIS A 376 16.71 69.08 -114.91
C HIS A 376 15.70 69.90 -115.79
#